data_dd8b0c940a946815d72a0c7a153ad144
#
_entry.id   dd8b0c940a946815d72a0c7a153ad144
#
_cell.length_a   1.000
_cell.length_b   1.000
_cell.length_c   1.000
_cell.angle_alpha   90.00
_cell.angle_beta   90.00
_cell.angle_gamma   90.00
#
_symmetry.space_group_name_H-M   'P 1'
#
loop_
_entity.id
_entity.type
_entity.pdbx_description
1 polymer ?
#
loop_
_entity_poly.entity_id
_entity_poly.type
_entity_poly.pdbx_seq_one_letter_code
_entity_poly.pdbx_strand_id
1 'polypeptide(L)'
;MNKIFLLSLLVALIAVSCTDPNTIGLEVQPTSDNIIINSDDFINFTSATESEDSLRTDEALSLILGEIDDSDFGNNRSSFYSQILLTDNNTDLGTNPTVDSVVLSYTYSGYYGDELADFTSIDVLVLQDDIYKDSVYYSTSYPIPTPGGMSYIESFSVSNDTEKPLLKVKLNNDFGDLILFCV
;
A
#
# COMPACT_ATOMS: atom_id res chain seq x y z
N MET A 1 37.69 45.41 -66.80
CA MET A 1 37.63 44.36 -65.73
C MET A 1 36.25 43.74 -65.83
N ASN A 2 36.18 42.46 -66.20
CA ASN A 2 34.90 41.76 -66.45
C ASN A 2 34.05 41.60 -65.23
N LYS A 3 32.80 42.07 -65.29
CA LYS A 3 31.81 41.95 -64.19
C LYS A 3 31.69 40.48 -63.65
N ILE A 4 31.93 39.52 -64.56
CA ILE A 4 31.93 38.08 -64.23
C ILE A 4 33.10 37.69 -63.27
N PHE A 5 34.28 38.31 -63.43
CA PHE A 5 35.47 38.09 -62.65
C PHE A 5 35.25 38.63 -61.20
N LEU A 6 34.56 39.77 -61.08
CA LEU A 6 34.22 40.39 -59.81
C LEU A 6 33.16 39.57 -59.08
N LEU A 7 32.21 38.98 -59.80
CA LEU A 7 31.20 38.10 -59.20
C LEU A 7 31.79 36.80 -58.73
N SER A 8 32.72 36.17 -59.48
CA SER A 8 33.40 34.96 -59.09
C SER A 8 34.29 35.16 -57.88
N LEU A 9 34.96 36.31 -57.76
CA LEU A 9 35.75 36.67 -56.59
C LEU A 9 34.90 36.84 -55.31
N LEU A 10 33.70 37.46 -55.50
CA LEU A 10 32.75 37.65 -54.40
C LEU A 10 32.21 36.30 -53.85
N VAL A 11 31.90 35.35 -54.76
CA VAL A 11 31.44 34.03 -54.41
C VAL A 11 32.53 33.23 -53.72
N ALA A 12 33.79 33.35 -54.14
CA ALA A 12 34.93 32.68 -53.50
C ALA A 12 35.19 33.22 -52.08
N LEU A 13 34.96 34.51 -51.84
CA LEU A 13 35.12 35.12 -50.52
C LEU A 13 34.04 34.65 -49.52
N ILE A 14 32.84 34.34 -49.98
CA ILE A 14 31.76 33.82 -49.10
C ILE A 14 31.99 32.34 -48.72
N ALA A 15 32.67 31.60 -49.58
CA ALA A 15 32.92 30.15 -49.34
C ALA A 15 34.00 29.89 -48.27
N VAL A 16 34.78 30.88 -47.87
CA VAL A 16 35.86 30.71 -46.85
C VAL A 16 35.41 31.13 -45.44
N SER A 17 34.18 31.58 -45.26
CA SER A 17 33.67 32.13 -43.99
C SER A 17 33.00 31.10 -43.09
N CYS A 18 33.17 29.81 -43.30
CA CYS A 18 32.75 28.80 -42.32
C CYS A 18 33.95 28.38 -41.47
N THR A 19 34.29 29.15 -40.45
CA THR A 19 35.02 28.65 -39.33
C THR A 19 34.00 28.08 -38.34
N ASP A 20 34.18 26.81 -37.99
CA ASP A 20 33.36 26.08 -37.04
C ASP A 20 33.30 26.82 -35.70
N PRO A 21 32.15 27.31 -35.24
CA PRO A 21 32.07 28.05 -33.99
C PRO A 21 32.30 27.17 -32.76
N ASN A 22 32.46 25.86 -32.93
CA ASN A 22 32.59 24.90 -31.85
C ASN A 22 34.02 24.79 -31.25
N THR A 23 35.01 25.44 -31.85
CA THR A 23 36.37 25.42 -31.35
C THR A 23 36.80 26.63 -30.53
N ILE A 24 35.95 27.70 -30.52
CA ILE A 24 36.25 28.89 -29.71
C ILE A 24 35.86 28.61 -28.27
N GLY A 25 36.83 28.27 -27.45
CA GLY A 25 36.68 28.02 -26.02
C GLY A 25 37.26 26.69 -25.53
N LEU A 26 37.45 25.72 -26.40
CA LEU A 26 38.07 24.43 -26.00
C LEU A 26 39.61 24.55 -25.83
N GLU A 27 40.24 25.49 -26.51
CA GLU A 27 41.70 25.73 -26.37
C GLU A 27 42.09 26.52 -25.12
N VAL A 28 41.13 27.14 -24.43
CA VAL A 28 41.38 27.94 -23.22
C VAL A 28 41.19 27.13 -21.95
N GLN A 29 40.59 25.95 -22.05
CA GLN A 29 40.34 25.12 -20.87
C GLN A 29 41.60 24.32 -20.56
N PRO A 30 42.16 24.45 -19.33
CA PRO A 30 43.27 23.63 -18.89
C PRO A 30 42.88 22.13 -19.00
N THR A 31 43.84 21.29 -19.38
CA THR A 31 43.64 19.83 -19.48
C THR A 31 43.21 19.20 -18.16
N SER A 32 43.46 19.89 -17.03
CA SER A 32 42.98 19.48 -15.71
C SER A 32 41.47 19.65 -15.50
N ASP A 33 40.81 20.49 -16.30
CA ASP A 33 39.39 20.78 -16.20
C ASP A 33 38.53 19.95 -17.18
N ASN A 34 39.14 19.07 -17.94
CA ASN A 34 38.41 18.15 -18.82
C ASN A 34 37.65 17.13 -17.99
N ILE A 35 36.32 17.21 -18.04
CA ILE A 35 35.45 16.18 -17.47
C ILE A 35 35.52 14.96 -18.38
N ILE A 36 36.18 13.92 -17.92
CA ILE A 36 36.18 12.62 -18.60
C ILE A 36 34.92 11.89 -18.19
N ILE A 37 33.95 11.79 -19.09
CA ILE A 37 32.75 10.97 -18.87
C ILE A 37 33.07 9.58 -19.39
N ASN A 38 33.20 8.64 -18.47
CA ASN A 38 33.25 7.23 -18.78
C ASN A 38 31.81 6.67 -18.58
N SER A 39 31.27 6.08 -19.63
CA SER A 39 30.07 5.25 -19.51
C SER A 39 30.49 3.80 -19.47
N ASP A 40 30.06 3.11 -18.44
CA ASP A 40 30.25 1.66 -18.34
C ASP A 40 28.91 1.00 -18.67
N ASP A 41 28.86 0.31 -19.80
CA ASP A 41 27.64 -0.34 -20.28
C ASP A 41 27.38 -1.68 -19.57
N PHE A 42 28.33 -2.14 -18.76
CA PHE A 42 28.24 -3.40 -18.06
C PHE A 42 28.35 -3.19 -16.54
N ILE A 43 27.20 -3.05 -15.91
CA ILE A 43 27.12 -3.04 -14.45
C ILE A 43 26.76 -4.46 -13.99
N ASN A 44 27.69 -5.14 -13.34
CA ASN A 44 27.39 -6.39 -12.66
C ASN A 44 26.82 -6.06 -11.28
N PHE A 45 25.58 -6.47 -11.03
CA PHE A 45 24.99 -6.40 -9.70
C PHE A 45 24.57 -7.79 -9.24
N THR A 46 24.64 -7.99 -7.95
CA THR A 46 24.15 -9.20 -7.30
C THR A 46 23.01 -8.77 -6.39
N SER A 47 21.87 -9.44 -6.50
CA SER A 47 20.74 -9.28 -5.60
C SER A 47 20.52 -10.56 -4.82
N ALA A 48 20.08 -10.41 -3.58
CA ALA A 48 19.67 -11.52 -2.74
C ALA A 48 18.34 -11.15 -2.07
N THR A 49 17.49 -12.15 -1.90
CA THR A 49 16.29 -12.02 -1.09
C THR A 49 16.58 -12.62 0.28
N GLU A 50 16.42 -11.81 1.32
CA GLU A 50 16.53 -12.27 2.70
C GLU A 50 15.15 -12.34 3.32
N SER A 51 14.94 -13.35 4.17
CA SER A 51 13.69 -13.46 4.94
C SER A 51 13.68 -12.46 6.08
N GLU A 52 12.63 -11.67 6.15
CA GLU A 52 12.36 -10.84 7.33
C GLU A 52 11.74 -11.71 8.41
N ASP A 53 12.36 -11.79 9.57
CA ASP A 53 11.92 -12.68 10.65
C ASP A 53 10.60 -12.25 11.25
N SER A 54 10.38 -10.92 11.39
CA SER A 54 9.15 -10.37 11.96
C SER A 54 8.92 -8.93 11.57
N LEU A 55 7.71 -8.60 11.14
CA LEU A 55 7.27 -7.24 10.87
C LEU A 55 6.44 -6.72 12.02
N ARG A 56 6.68 -5.47 12.43
CA ARG A 56 5.85 -4.79 13.42
C ARG A 56 4.48 -4.46 12.83
N THR A 57 3.39 -4.78 13.54
CA THR A 57 2.01 -4.74 13.03
C THR A 57 1.06 -3.87 13.85
N ASP A 58 1.49 -3.32 14.99
CA ASP A 58 0.65 -2.55 15.92
C ASP A 58 0.40 -1.09 15.51
N GLU A 59 1.22 -0.52 14.62
CA GLU A 59 1.09 0.87 14.18
C GLU A 59 0.71 0.98 12.69
N ALA A 60 -0.13 0.09 12.21
CA ALA A 60 -0.57 0.11 10.82
C ALA A 60 -1.38 1.37 10.51
N LEU A 61 -1.00 2.08 9.43
CA LEU A 61 -1.75 3.23 8.93
C LEU A 61 -3.08 2.85 8.31
N SER A 62 -3.19 1.62 7.81
CA SER A 62 -4.39 1.05 7.21
C SER A 62 -4.47 -0.43 7.55
N LEU A 63 -5.67 -0.89 7.85
CA LEU A 63 -5.93 -2.30 8.10
C LEU A 63 -6.21 -2.99 6.77
N ILE A 64 -5.59 -4.13 6.54
CA ILE A 64 -5.76 -4.95 5.35
C ILE A 64 -6.53 -6.21 5.76
N LEU A 65 -7.54 -6.56 4.96
CA LEU A 65 -8.33 -7.77 5.15
C LEU A 65 -8.46 -8.49 3.82
N GLY A 66 -8.10 -9.75 3.78
CA GLY A 66 -8.26 -10.59 2.59
C GLY A 66 -7.18 -11.64 2.42
N GLU A 67 -7.32 -12.38 1.36
CA GLU A 67 -6.38 -13.41 0.92
C GLU A 67 -6.18 -13.29 -0.59
N ILE A 68 -4.94 -13.37 -1.02
CA ILE A 68 -4.55 -13.34 -2.43
C ILE A 68 -3.66 -14.55 -2.69
N ASP A 69 -3.97 -15.30 -3.72
CA ASP A 69 -3.13 -16.37 -4.23
C ASP A 69 -2.46 -15.89 -5.52
N ASP A 70 -1.21 -15.48 -5.40
CA ASP A 70 -0.42 -14.92 -6.48
C ASP A 70 0.57 -15.97 -7.01
N SER A 71 0.65 -16.12 -8.34
CA SER A 71 1.49 -17.13 -8.99
C SER A 71 2.99 -16.92 -8.74
N ASP A 72 3.43 -15.70 -8.53
CA ASP A 72 4.84 -15.33 -8.37
C ASP A 72 5.23 -15.16 -6.90
N PHE A 73 4.33 -14.61 -6.07
CA PHE A 73 4.56 -14.30 -4.66
C PHE A 73 3.87 -15.27 -3.69
N GLY A 74 3.08 -16.22 -4.22
CA GLY A 74 2.38 -17.20 -3.41
C GLY A 74 1.15 -16.65 -2.69
N ASN A 75 0.67 -17.43 -1.72
CA ASN A 75 -0.51 -17.06 -0.94
C ASN A 75 -0.15 -16.02 0.12
N ASN A 76 -0.86 -14.90 0.09
CA ASN A 76 -0.76 -13.82 1.06
C ASN A 76 -2.10 -13.61 1.74
N ARG A 77 -2.12 -13.75 3.06
CA ARG A 77 -3.33 -13.56 3.87
C ARG A 77 -3.12 -12.48 4.91
N SER A 78 -4.09 -11.57 5.00
CA SER A 78 -4.11 -10.50 6.00
C SER A 78 -5.42 -10.50 6.76
N SER A 79 -5.31 -10.34 8.07
CA SER A 79 -6.42 -10.13 9.00
C SER A 79 -6.06 -9.03 9.99
N PHE A 80 -7.06 -8.44 10.61
CA PHE A 80 -6.81 -7.43 11.63
C PHE A 80 -7.49 -7.79 12.94
N TYR A 81 -6.94 -7.23 14.00
CA TYR A 81 -7.43 -7.38 15.36
C TYR A 81 -7.89 -6.02 15.87
N SER A 82 -9.01 -5.99 16.55
CA SER A 82 -9.55 -4.75 17.10
C SER A 82 -10.21 -4.99 18.44
N GLN A 83 -10.14 -3.98 19.29
CA GLN A 83 -10.89 -3.94 20.53
C GLN A 83 -12.20 -3.17 20.31
N ILE A 84 -13.30 -3.72 20.78
CA ILE A 84 -14.59 -3.06 20.77
C ILE A 84 -14.76 -2.35 22.10
N LEU A 85 -14.97 -1.03 22.06
CA LEU A 85 -15.18 -0.22 23.23
C LEU A 85 -16.54 0.48 23.14
N LEU A 86 -17.20 0.62 24.27
CA LEU A 86 -18.37 1.47 24.37
C LEU A 86 -17.98 2.94 24.26
N THR A 87 -18.85 3.73 23.66
CA THR A 87 -18.63 5.18 23.52
C THR A 87 -18.57 5.88 24.87
N ASP A 88 -19.40 5.43 25.81
CA ASP A 88 -19.47 5.97 27.17
C ASP A 88 -19.27 4.87 28.21
N ASN A 89 -18.51 5.19 29.24
CA ASN A 89 -18.36 4.31 30.39
C ASN A 89 -19.67 4.29 31.20
N ASN A 90 -20.05 3.12 31.70
CA ASN A 90 -21.27 2.89 32.48
C ASN A 90 -22.56 3.23 31.72
N THR A 91 -22.65 2.84 30.46
CA THR A 91 -23.87 2.97 29.67
C THR A 91 -24.98 2.15 30.34
N ASP A 92 -26.07 2.80 30.78
CA ASP A 92 -27.24 2.11 31.30
C ASP A 92 -28.08 1.56 30.14
N LEU A 93 -28.05 0.24 29.99
CA LEU A 93 -28.82 -0.49 28.95
C LEU A 93 -30.24 -0.85 29.42
N GLY A 94 -30.66 -0.39 30.60
CA GLY A 94 -31.96 -0.66 31.16
C GLY A 94 -32.07 -2.02 31.87
N THR A 95 -33.31 -2.45 32.14
CA THR A 95 -33.59 -3.68 32.88
C THR A 95 -33.82 -4.82 31.91
N ASN A 96 -33.00 -5.89 32.01
CA ASN A 96 -33.05 -7.06 31.17
C ASN A 96 -32.94 -6.71 29.66
N PRO A 97 -31.84 -6.11 29.23
CA PRO A 97 -31.65 -5.81 27.81
C PRO A 97 -31.56 -7.09 27.00
N THR A 98 -32.06 -7.06 25.79
CA THR A 98 -31.96 -8.16 24.81
C THR A 98 -31.36 -7.65 23.53
N VAL A 99 -30.55 -8.50 22.89
CA VAL A 99 -29.96 -8.17 21.59
C VAL A 99 -31.00 -8.32 20.50
N ASP A 100 -31.20 -7.26 19.73
CA ASP A 100 -32.03 -7.31 18.52
C ASP A 100 -31.18 -7.67 17.29
N SER A 101 -30.07 -6.97 17.12
CA SER A 101 -29.14 -7.22 16.04
C SER A 101 -27.75 -6.66 16.32
N VAL A 102 -26.71 -7.29 15.76
CA VAL A 102 -25.32 -6.82 15.82
C VAL A 102 -24.79 -6.66 14.40
N VAL A 103 -24.29 -5.49 14.07
CA VAL A 103 -23.70 -5.20 12.77
C VAL A 103 -22.38 -4.46 12.95
N LEU A 104 -21.29 -5.07 12.47
CA LEU A 104 -20.03 -4.38 12.31
C LEU A 104 -20.02 -3.65 10.96
N SER A 105 -19.63 -2.40 10.98
CA SER A 105 -19.56 -1.57 9.76
C SER A 105 -18.19 -0.93 9.64
N TYR A 106 -17.52 -1.22 8.55
CA TYR A 106 -16.18 -0.70 8.25
C TYR A 106 -16.19 0.05 6.93
N THR A 107 -15.67 1.27 6.94
CA THR A 107 -15.40 2.00 5.71
C THR A 107 -14.05 1.55 5.17
N TYR A 108 -13.98 1.22 3.89
CA TYR A 108 -12.72 0.89 3.25
C TYR A 108 -12.31 1.98 2.24
N SER A 109 -11.01 2.15 2.02
CA SER A 109 -10.46 3.18 1.13
C SER A 109 -10.15 2.66 -0.28
N GLY A 110 -10.16 1.36 -0.47
CA GLY A 110 -9.86 0.70 -1.74
C GLY A 110 -9.75 -0.79 -1.57
N TYR A 111 -9.58 -1.47 -2.70
CA TYR A 111 -9.35 -2.91 -2.74
C TYR A 111 -8.28 -3.22 -3.78
N TYR A 112 -7.68 -4.38 -3.66
CA TYR A 112 -6.76 -4.97 -4.63
C TYR A 112 -7.43 -6.19 -5.26
N GLY A 113 -7.21 -6.39 -6.55
CA GLY A 113 -7.84 -7.45 -7.34
C GLY A 113 -8.78 -6.89 -8.39
N ASP A 114 -9.30 -7.78 -9.23
CA ASP A 114 -10.11 -7.38 -10.38
C ASP A 114 -11.54 -7.00 -9.99
N GLU A 115 -12.13 -7.73 -9.03
CA GLU A 115 -13.49 -7.48 -8.58
C GLU A 115 -13.69 -7.68 -7.08
N LEU A 116 -14.46 -6.80 -6.44
CA LEU A 116 -14.93 -6.99 -5.06
C LEU A 116 -15.81 -8.23 -4.86
N ALA A 117 -16.39 -8.75 -5.94
CA ALA A 117 -17.19 -9.96 -5.92
C ALA A 117 -16.37 -11.22 -5.53
N ASP A 118 -15.05 -11.16 -5.70
CA ASP A 118 -14.12 -12.23 -5.30
C ASP A 118 -13.95 -12.34 -3.78
N PHE A 119 -14.36 -11.31 -3.03
CA PHE A 119 -14.41 -11.35 -1.58
C PHE A 119 -15.61 -12.18 -1.12
N THR A 120 -15.41 -13.49 -0.98
CA THR A 120 -16.47 -14.49 -0.80
C THR A 120 -16.67 -14.95 0.63
N SER A 121 -15.67 -14.76 1.51
CA SER A 121 -15.75 -15.22 2.89
C SER A 121 -15.03 -14.27 3.85
N ILE A 122 -15.53 -14.21 5.06
CA ILE A 122 -14.94 -13.47 6.17
C ILE A 122 -15.29 -14.21 7.46
N ASP A 123 -14.39 -14.20 8.43
CA ASP A 123 -14.62 -14.72 9.76
C ASP A 123 -14.45 -13.65 10.82
N VAL A 124 -15.31 -13.68 11.83
CA VAL A 124 -15.19 -12.86 13.04
C VAL A 124 -15.05 -13.79 14.24
N LEU A 125 -13.93 -13.69 14.90
CA LEU A 125 -13.54 -14.55 16.01
C LEU A 125 -13.28 -13.71 17.26
N VAL A 126 -13.56 -14.25 18.43
CA VAL A 126 -13.18 -13.64 19.70
C VAL A 126 -11.77 -14.07 20.06
N LEU A 127 -10.95 -13.11 20.50
CA LEU A 127 -9.60 -13.38 20.98
C LEU A 127 -9.63 -14.05 22.35
N GLN A 128 -8.66 -14.91 22.59
CA GLN A 128 -8.43 -15.52 23.89
C GLN A 128 -7.83 -14.52 24.87
N ASP A 129 -6.90 -13.72 24.39
CA ASP A 129 -6.13 -12.77 25.18
C ASP A 129 -6.54 -11.34 24.84
N ASP A 130 -6.45 -10.45 25.80
CA ASP A 130 -6.65 -9.03 25.59
C ASP A 130 -5.53 -8.42 24.74
N ILE A 131 -5.91 -7.47 23.91
CA ILE A 131 -4.96 -6.64 23.17
C ILE A 131 -4.89 -5.26 23.79
N TYR A 132 -3.68 -4.70 23.86
CA TYR A 132 -3.43 -3.41 24.50
C TYR A 132 -2.79 -2.43 23.52
N LYS A 133 -3.29 -1.21 23.54
CA LYS A 133 -2.81 -0.13 22.66
C LYS A 133 -1.32 0.17 22.81
N ASP A 134 -0.79 0.02 24.02
CA ASP A 134 0.60 0.37 24.33
C ASP A 134 1.55 -0.85 24.20
N SER A 135 1.05 -1.97 23.71
CA SER A 135 1.84 -3.17 23.46
C SER A 135 2.33 -3.23 22.03
N VAL A 136 3.50 -3.84 21.85
CA VAL A 136 4.09 -4.05 20.52
C VAL A 136 3.70 -5.43 20.00
N TYR A 137 3.21 -5.49 18.78
CA TYR A 137 2.81 -6.72 18.11
C TYR A 137 3.60 -6.93 16.83
N TYR A 138 3.91 -8.19 16.55
CA TYR A 138 4.67 -8.59 15.36
C TYR A 138 3.89 -9.64 14.55
N SER A 139 4.20 -9.74 13.27
CA SER A 139 3.59 -10.72 12.37
C SER A 139 3.77 -12.19 12.81
N THR A 140 4.80 -12.47 13.59
CA THR A 140 5.12 -13.80 14.14
C THR A 140 4.56 -14.03 15.56
N SER A 141 4.09 -12.97 16.22
CA SER A 141 3.55 -13.01 17.58
C SER A 141 2.24 -12.25 17.63
N TYR A 142 1.21 -12.86 17.12
CA TYR A 142 -0.13 -12.28 17.01
C TYR A 142 -1.08 -12.86 18.06
N PRO A 143 -2.12 -12.12 18.45
CA PRO A 143 -3.16 -12.60 19.35
C PRO A 143 -3.84 -13.85 18.79
N ILE A 144 -4.11 -14.79 19.66
CA ILE A 144 -4.69 -16.08 19.26
C ILE A 144 -6.21 -16.04 19.44
N PRO A 145 -7.01 -16.44 18.43
CA PRO A 145 -8.43 -16.63 18.59
C PRO A 145 -8.72 -17.72 19.64
N THR A 146 -9.85 -17.62 20.32
CA THR A 146 -10.29 -18.63 21.26
C THR A 146 -10.31 -20.02 20.60
N PRO A 147 -9.62 -21.03 21.16
CA PRO A 147 -9.55 -22.35 20.57
C PRO A 147 -10.95 -22.95 20.40
N GLY A 148 -11.25 -23.44 19.19
CA GLY A 148 -12.56 -24.00 18.86
C GLY A 148 -13.69 -22.97 18.77
N GLY A 149 -13.35 -21.67 18.81
CA GLY A 149 -14.31 -20.60 18.59
C GLY A 149 -14.91 -20.69 17.20
N MET A 150 -16.23 -20.66 17.12
CA MET A 150 -16.93 -20.55 15.84
C MET A 150 -16.95 -19.09 15.40
N SER A 151 -16.95 -18.88 14.07
CA SER A 151 -17.21 -17.57 13.52
C SER A 151 -18.62 -17.10 13.90
N TYR A 152 -18.70 -15.87 14.37
CA TYR A 152 -19.97 -15.24 14.75
C TYR A 152 -20.74 -14.63 13.57
N ILE A 153 -20.28 -14.85 12.37
CA ILE A 153 -20.89 -14.27 11.16
C ILE A 153 -22.21 -14.97 10.82
N GLU A 154 -23.23 -14.15 10.56
CA GLU A 154 -24.48 -14.59 9.94
C GLU A 154 -24.48 -14.26 8.43
N SER A 155 -24.07 -13.06 8.07
CA SER A 155 -23.97 -12.61 6.67
C SER A 155 -23.06 -11.38 6.56
N PHE A 156 -22.58 -11.09 5.35
CA PHE A 156 -21.90 -9.85 5.08
C PHE A 156 -22.30 -9.26 3.73
N SER A 157 -22.06 -7.98 3.54
CA SER A 157 -22.22 -7.27 2.28
C SER A 157 -21.14 -6.22 2.10
N VAL A 158 -20.69 -6.07 0.85
CA VAL A 158 -19.73 -5.04 0.44
C VAL A 158 -20.43 -4.10 -0.51
N SER A 159 -20.40 -2.81 -0.23
CA SER A 159 -20.98 -1.78 -1.09
C SER A 159 -19.93 -1.25 -2.06
N ASN A 160 -20.22 -1.27 -3.35
CA ASN A 160 -19.40 -0.66 -4.40
C ASN A 160 -19.65 0.85 -4.57
N ASP A 161 -20.40 1.46 -3.66
CA ASP A 161 -20.67 2.89 -3.71
C ASP A 161 -19.36 3.66 -3.49
N THR A 162 -18.94 4.40 -4.50
CA THR A 162 -17.69 5.18 -4.47
C THR A 162 -17.72 6.32 -3.45
N GLU A 163 -18.91 6.80 -3.09
CA GLU A 163 -19.06 7.85 -2.07
C GLU A 163 -19.05 7.27 -0.65
N LYS A 164 -19.50 6.02 -0.49
CA LYS A 164 -19.59 5.33 0.80
C LYS A 164 -19.19 3.86 0.65
N PRO A 165 -17.92 3.57 0.42
CA PRO A 165 -17.44 2.20 0.37
C PRO A 165 -17.56 1.58 1.77
N LEU A 166 -18.41 0.59 1.92
CA LEU A 166 -18.78 0.05 3.23
C LEU A 166 -18.84 -1.48 3.21
N LEU A 167 -18.09 -2.07 4.12
CA LEU A 167 -18.23 -3.48 4.48
C LEU A 167 -19.16 -3.56 5.71
N LYS A 168 -20.28 -4.24 5.57
CA LYS A 168 -21.21 -4.57 6.67
C LYS A 168 -21.17 -6.06 6.95
N VAL A 169 -20.95 -6.40 8.20
CA VAL A 169 -20.92 -7.76 8.68
C VAL A 169 -21.99 -7.92 9.74
N LYS A 170 -23.03 -8.70 9.43
CA LYS A 170 -24.06 -9.04 10.41
C LYS A 170 -23.57 -10.23 11.22
N LEU A 171 -23.58 -10.07 12.53
CA LEU A 171 -23.21 -11.12 13.48
C LEU A 171 -24.45 -11.75 14.10
N ASN A 172 -24.32 -12.97 14.59
CA ASN A 172 -25.35 -13.63 15.34
C ASN A 172 -25.55 -12.97 16.73
N ASN A 173 -26.68 -13.23 17.35
CA ASN A 173 -27.02 -12.64 18.62
C ASN A 173 -26.14 -13.13 19.78
N ASP A 174 -25.54 -14.31 19.66
CA ASP A 174 -24.61 -14.84 20.68
C ASP A 174 -23.41 -13.89 20.89
N PHE A 175 -22.95 -13.25 19.82
CA PHE A 175 -21.90 -12.22 19.92
C PHE A 175 -22.40 -10.96 20.66
N GLY A 176 -23.65 -10.59 20.39
CA GLY A 176 -24.29 -9.47 21.09
C GLY A 176 -24.47 -9.72 22.58
N ASP A 177 -24.89 -10.92 22.93
CA ASP A 177 -25.02 -11.35 24.32
C ASP A 177 -23.66 -11.34 25.04
N LEU A 178 -22.59 -11.75 24.35
CA LEU A 178 -21.25 -11.67 24.87
C LEU A 178 -20.84 -10.24 25.20
N ILE A 179 -21.16 -9.26 24.34
CA ILE A 179 -20.89 -7.85 24.60
C ILE A 179 -21.75 -7.34 25.77
N LEU A 180 -23.03 -7.71 25.83
CA LEU A 180 -23.93 -7.26 26.91
C LEU A 180 -23.48 -7.74 28.31
N PHE A 181 -22.90 -8.92 28.40
CA PHE A 181 -22.44 -9.49 29.68
C PHE A 181 -21.01 -9.10 30.05
N CYS A 182 -20.26 -8.48 29.14
CA CYS A 182 -18.93 -7.92 29.40
C CYS A 182 -18.96 -6.47 29.88
N VAL A 183 -20.12 -5.84 29.91
CA VAL A 183 -20.38 -4.47 30.41
C VAL A 183 -20.97 -4.52 31.85
#